data_2d9807a26339c87dad7bdb5bda15bc41
#
_entry.id   2d9807a26339c87dad7bdb5bda15bc41
#
_cell.length_a   1.000
_cell.length_b   1.000
_cell.length_c   1.000
_cell.angle_alpha   90.00
_cell.angle_beta   90.00
_cell.angle_gamma   90.00
#
_symmetry.space_group_name_H-M   'P 1'
#
loop_
_entity.id
_entity.type
_entity.pdbx_description
1 polymer ?
#
loop_
_entity_poly.entity_id
_entity_poly.type
_entity_poly.pdbx_seq_one_letter_code
_entity_poly.pdbx_strand_id
1 'polypeptide(L)'
;MNLKELSRPLTIDDIDFRVQSINAKGYATILAYKDARIDMQRLDQAVGPLNWQRKHELIDGKLFCHVGLYNPETSQWTWKSDVGTESMTEATKGEASDSFKRACFNWGIGRELYDYPIISIKLVEKEEYEVTSGRAKQTWGLRLRDWTWFSQFTDGKISYIACKDTNGKLRFQWGTYVKEETPTPAPKVNPANDPDANPQGVLKKKTDAEIELEALTQEYISVVGKKPTAKMTAEMMREAIDKELNEYLSLSLYEKALVDMKKHTTKAELKQWAMTILGQLESADPDNLEAFKTHCNNHALTLKN
;
A
#
# COMPACT_ATOMS: atom_id res chain seq x y z
N MET A 1 -22.64 -3.21 -9.77
CA MET A 1 -21.18 -3.44 -9.93
C MET A 1 -20.46 -2.13 -10.16
N ASN A 2 -19.34 -1.87 -9.49
CA ASN A 2 -18.51 -0.70 -9.76
C ASN A 2 -17.29 -1.09 -10.61
N LEU A 3 -17.48 -1.31 -11.90
CA LEU A 3 -16.40 -1.74 -12.81
C LEU A 3 -15.27 -0.70 -12.95
N LYS A 4 -15.52 0.58 -12.63
CA LYS A 4 -14.46 1.61 -12.61
C LYS A 4 -13.40 1.33 -11.55
N GLU A 5 -13.78 0.64 -10.47
CA GLU A 5 -12.87 0.22 -9.41
C GLU A 5 -11.78 -0.75 -9.91
N LEU A 6 -12.11 -1.59 -10.91
CA LEU A 6 -11.12 -2.51 -11.50
C LEU A 6 -9.94 -1.80 -12.16
N SER A 7 -10.18 -0.64 -12.77
CA SER A 7 -9.15 0.14 -13.48
C SER A 7 -8.65 1.35 -12.69
N ARG A 8 -9.03 1.50 -11.43
CA ARG A 8 -8.48 2.53 -10.55
C ARG A 8 -6.99 2.23 -10.31
N PRO A 9 -6.09 3.20 -10.51
CA PRO A 9 -4.66 3.00 -10.26
C PRO A 9 -4.40 2.39 -8.86
N LEU A 10 -3.38 1.57 -8.78
CA LEU A 10 -2.87 1.04 -7.52
C LEU A 10 -2.23 2.18 -6.72
N THR A 11 -2.36 2.13 -5.41
CA THR A 11 -1.59 3.00 -4.52
C THR A 11 -0.16 2.50 -4.41
N ILE A 12 0.76 3.34 -3.96
CA ILE A 12 2.14 2.91 -3.77
C ILE A 12 2.27 1.75 -2.79
N ASP A 13 1.36 1.63 -1.84
CA ASP A 13 1.32 0.57 -0.83
C ASP A 13 0.84 -0.78 -1.41
N ASP A 14 0.17 -0.77 -2.57
CA ASP A 14 -0.25 -1.96 -3.30
C ASP A 14 0.88 -2.53 -4.18
N ILE A 15 2.02 -1.84 -4.25
CA ILE A 15 3.10 -2.12 -5.20
C ILE A 15 4.37 -2.52 -4.46
N ASP A 16 4.89 -3.68 -4.83
CA ASP A 16 6.20 -4.14 -4.38
C ASP A 16 7.27 -3.87 -5.46
N PHE A 17 8.52 -3.77 -5.02
CA PHE A 17 9.68 -3.53 -5.86
C PHE A 17 10.73 -4.62 -5.68
N ARG A 18 11.25 -5.17 -6.78
CA ARG A 18 12.30 -6.17 -6.74
C ARG A 18 13.37 -5.92 -7.79
N VAL A 19 14.58 -6.38 -7.53
CA VAL A 19 15.65 -6.41 -8.53
C VAL A 19 15.29 -7.42 -9.62
N GLN A 20 15.25 -6.97 -10.86
CA GLN A 20 15.09 -7.82 -12.03
C GLN A 20 16.47 -8.29 -12.54
N SER A 21 17.42 -7.38 -12.64
CA SER A 21 18.78 -7.65 -13.08
C SER A 21 19.74 -6.61 -12.53
N ILE A 22 21.04 -6.96 -12.47
CA ILE A 22 22.12 -6.03 -12.13
C ILE A 22 23.18 -6.15 -13.23
N ASN A 23 23.55 -5.04 -13.83
CA ASN A 23 24.59 -5.03 -14.84
C ASN A 23 26.02 -5.00 -14.22
N ALA A 24 27.04 -5.22 -15.04
CA ALA A 24 28.44 -5.23 -14.59
C ALA A 24 28.92 -3.90 -13.96
N LYS A 25 28.22 -2.80 -14.21
CA LYS A 25 28.52 -1.49 -13.62
C LYS A 25 27.79 -1.24 -12.33
N GLY A 26 27.02 -2.23 -11.81
CA GLY A 26 26.25 -2.14 -10.58
C GLY A 26 24.97 -1.29 -10.69
N TYR A 27 24.41 -1.15 -11.89
CA TYR A 27 23.06 -0.61 -12.04
C TYR A 27 22.04 -1.74 -12.00
N ALA A 28 21.11 -1.65 -11.07
CA ALA A 28 19.98 -2.57 -10.94
C ALA A 28 18.79 -2.04 -11.71
N THR A 29 18.20 -2.90 -12.54
CA THR A 29 16.85 -2.67 -13.07
C THR A 29 15.85 -3.17 -12.03
N ILE A 30 14.97 -2.29 -11.59
CA ILE A 30 13.95 -2.58 -10.59
C ILE A 30 12.61 -2.77 -11.29
N LEU A 31 11.92 -3.84 -10.94
CA LEU A 31 10.58 -4.16 -11.40
C LEU A 31 9.56 -3.82 -10.32
N ALA A 32 8.59 -2.98 -10.67
CA ALA A 32 7.38 -2.78 -9.89
C ALA A 32 6.39 -3.91 -10.18
N TYR A 33 5.79 -4.49 -9.16
CA TYR A 33 4.81 -5.57 -9.30
C TYR A 33 3.78 -5.54 -8.17
N LYS A 34 2.66 -6.23 -8.36
CA LYS A 34 1.63 -6.40 -7.34
C LYS A 34 1.55 -7.83 -6.84
N ASP A 35 1.16 -8.02 -5.59
CA ASP A 35 0.78 -9.33 -5.06
C ASP A 35 -0.60 -9.75 -5.59
N ALA A 36 -0.81 -11.05 -5.76
CA ALA A 36 -2.10 -11.58 -6.21
C ALA A 36 -3.27 -11.30 -5.24
N ARG A 37 -2.98 -11.01 -3.97
CA ARG A 37 -3.99 -10.61 -2.98
C ARG A 37 -4.61 -9.24 -3.29
N ILE A 38 -3.84 -8.34 -3.90
CA ILE A 38 -4.34 -7.06 -4.38
C ILE A 38 -5.41 -7.27 -5.46
N ASP A 39 -5.18 -8.22 -6.38
CA ASP A 39 -6.17 -8.58 -7.39
C ASP A 39 -7.47 -9.10 -6.77
N MET A 40 -7.36 -10.00 -5.78
CA MET A 40 -8.54 -10.54 -5.07
C MET A 40 -9.30 -9.42 -4.36
N GLN A 41 -8.61 -8.58 -3.60
CA GLN A 41 -9.22 -7.47 -2.89
C GLN A 41 -9.93 -6.50 -3.84
N ARG A 42 -9.31 -6.20 -4.99
CA ARG A 42 -9.88 -5.32 -6.00
C ARG A 42 -11.14 -5.92 -6.64
N LEU A 43 -11.13 -7.23 -6.92
CA LEU A 43 -12.30 -7.95 -7.41
C LEU A 43 -13.43 -7.95 -6.38
N ASP A 44 -13.12 -8.20 -5.10
CA ASP A 44 -14.10 -8.14 -4.01
C ASP A 44 -14.73 -6.75 -3.88
N GLN A 45 -13.93 -5.69 -3.97
CA GLN A 45 -14.40 -4.30 -3.91
C GLN A 45 -15.27 -3.91 -5.12
N ALA A 46 -14.90 -4.36 -6.32
CA ALA A 46 -15.57 -3.96 -7.55
C ALA A 46 -16.91 -4.66 -7.76
N VAL A 47 -16.97 -5.95 -7.49
CA VAL A 47 -18.13 -6.79 -7.83
C VAL A 47 -18.72 -7.57 -6.64
N GLY A 48 -18.01 -7.62 -5.53
CA GLY A 48 -18.35 -8.45 -4.37
C GLY A 48 -17.79 -9.89 -4.47
N PRO A 49 -17.47 -10.52 -3.33
CA PRO A 49 -16.75 -11.81 -3.29
C PRO A 49 -17.53 -12.98 -3.91
N LEU A 50 -18.84 -12.88 -4.07
CA LEU A 50 -19.68 -13.93 -4.69
C LEU A 50 -19.88 -13.74 -6.20
N ASN A 51 -19.46 -12.61 -6.76
CA ASN A 51 -19.70 -12.27 -8.17
C ASN A 51 -18.45 -12.36 -9.03
N TRP A 52 -17.38 -12.97 -8.52
CA TRP A 52 -16.23 -13.34 -9.32
C TRP A 52 -15.73 -14.73 -8.96
N GLN A 53 -15.09 -15.37 -9.90
CA GLN A 53 -14.46 -16.68 -9.70
C GLN A 53 -13.25 -16.84 -10.61
N ARG A 54 -12.37 -17.76 -10.26
CA ARG A 54 -11.24 -18.15 -11.09
C ARG A 54 -11.16 -19.65 -11.25
N LYS A 55 -10.66 -20.09 -12.37
CA LYS A 55 -10.26 -21.48 -12.62
C LYS A 55 -8.91 -21.50 -13.34
N HIS A 56 -8.16 -22.56 -13.12
CA HIS A 56 -6.93 -22.82 -13.88
C HIS A 56 -7.16 -24.00 -14.81
N GLU A 57 -6.58 -23.93 -16.01
CA GLU A 57 -6.68 -24.96 -17.03
C GLU A 57 -5.34 -25.13 -17.71
N LEU A 58 -4.92 -26.38 -17.91
CA LEU A 58 -3.70 -26.69 -18.64
C LEU A 58 -4.02 -26.83 -20.13
N ILE A 59 -3.49 -25.94 -20.96
CA ILE A 59 -3.69 -25.92 -22.41
C ILE A 59 -2.31 -25.97 -23.06
N ASP A 60 -2.06 -27.02 -23.84
CA ASP A 60 -0.76 -27.25 -24.53
C ASP A 60 0.45 -27.13 -23.58
N GLY A 61 0.33 -27.69 -22.38
CA GLY A 61 1.39 -27.69 -21.38
C GLY A 61 1.62 -26.34 -20.68
N LYS A 62 0.75 -25.35 -20.88
CA LYS A 62 0.80 -24.03 -20.24
C LYS A 62 -0.40 -23.83 -19.34
N LEU A 63 -0.16 -23.28 -18.15
CA LEU A 63 -1.21 -23.03 -17.17
C LEU A 63 -1.91 -21.68 -17.42
N PHE A 64 -3.15 -21.75 -17.90
CA PHE A 64 -4.02 -20.59 -18.05
C PHE A 64 -4.83 -20.36 -16.78
N CYS A 65 -5.00 -19.10 -16.43
CA CYS A 65 -6.01 -18.68 -15.47
C CYS A 65 -7.17 -17.96 -16.18
N HIS A 66 -8.38 -18.40 -15.90
CA HIS A 66 -9.62 -17.75 -16.34
C HIS A 66 -10.23 -17.02 -15.15
N VAL A 67 -10.45 -15.72 -15.26
CA VAL A 67 -11.14 -14.90 -14.27
C VAL A 67 -12.50 -14.50 -14.83
N GLY A 68 -13.56 -14.91 -14.17
CA GLY A 68 -14.95 -14.65 -14.56
C GLY A 68 -15.58 -13.61 -13.63
N LEU A 69 -16.35 -12.68 -14.21
CA LEU A 69 -17.22 -11.77 -13.49
C LEU A 69 -18.68 -12.05 -13.87
N TYR A 70 -19.53 -12.13 -12.86
CA TYR A 70 -20.97 -12.31 -13.06
C TYR A 70 -21.66 -10.96 -13.30
N ASN A 71 -22.40 -10.86 -14.40
CA ASN A 71 -23.26 -9.72 -14.65
C ASN A 71 -24.69 -10.02 -14.21
N PRO A 72 -25.20 -9.42 -13.12
CA PRO A 72 -26.56 -9.69 -12.63
C PRO A 72 -27.65 -9.19 -13.57
N GLU A 73 -27.39 -8.19 -14.40
CA GLU A 73 -28.39 -7.64 -15.35
C GLU A 73 -28.69 -8.63 -16.50
N THR A 74 -27.65 -9.35 -16.96
CA THR A 74 -27.77 -10.32 -18.05
C THR A 74 -27.80 -11.76 -17.55
N SER A 75 -27.57 -12.00 -16.26
CA SER A 75 -27.39 -13.32 -15.64
C SER A 75 -26.31 -14.17 -16.31
N GLN A 76 -25.26 -13.53 -16.80
CA GLN A 76 -24.19 -14.18 -17.53
C GLN A 76 -22.82 -13.97 -16.89
N TRP A 77 -21.93 -14.93 -17.06
CA TRP A 77 -20.51 -14.84 -16.75
C TRP A 77 -19.71 -14.35 -17.95
N THR A 78 -18.90 -13.31 -17.74
CA THR A 78 -17.91 -12.87 -18.72
C THR A 78 -16.53 -13.32 -18.24
N TRP A 79 -15.76 -13.97 -19.12
CA TRP A 79 -14.45 -14.54 -18.80
C TRP A 79 -13.34 -13.84 -19.56
N LYS A 80 -12.23 -13.61 -18.87
CA LYS A 80 -10.95 -13.18 -19.47
C LYS A 80 -9.84 -14.07 -18.93
N SER A 81 -8.90 -14.41 -19.80
CA SER A 81 -7.90 -15.44 -19.51
C SER A 81 -6.51 -14.96 -19.89
N ASP A 82 -5.50 -15.46 -19.19
CA ASP A 82 -4.11 -15.30 -19.57
C ASP A 82 -3.27 -16.49 -19.07
N VAL A 83 -2.07 -16.63 -19.64
CA VAL A 83 -1.12 -17.70 -19.33
C VAL A 83 -0.08 -17.19 -18.33
N GLY A 84 0.35 -18.07 -17.42
CA GLY A 84 1.46 -17.81 -16.52
C GLY A 84 2.81 -18.25 -17.08
N THR A 85 3.86 -17.82 -16.41
CA THR A 85 5.22 -18.32 -16.61
C THR A 85 5.73 -18.95 -15.32
N GLU A 86 6.46 -20.03 -15.42
CA GLU A 86 7.08 -20.70 -14.28
C GLU A 86 8.05 -19.77 -13.55
N SER A 87 8.04 -19.81 -12.22
CA SER A 87 9.05 -19.15 -11.41
C SER A 87 10.27 -20.04 -11.23
N MET A 88 11.44 -19.43 -11.04
CA MET A 88 12.69 -20.17 -10.84
C MET A 88 12.77 -20.92 -9.51
N THR A 89 11.95 -20.60 -8.53
CA THR A 89 12.05 -21.15 -7.16
C THR A 89 10.87 -22.04 -6.77
N GLU A 90 9.65 -21.72 -7.22
CA GLU A 90 8.42 -22.48 -6.95
C GLU A 90 7.60 -22.51 -8.23
N ALA A 91 8.00 -23.35 -9.19
CA ALA A 91 7.48 -23.35 -10.55
C ALA A 91 5.95 -23.33 -10.62
N THR A 92 5.28 -24.33 -10.07
CA THR A 92 3.81 -24.49 -10.18
C THR A 92 3.05 -23.38 -9.44
N LYS A 93 3.46 -22.99 -8.23
CA LYS A 93 2.81 -21.93 -7.47
C LYS A 93 3.04 -20.56 -8.11
N GLY A 94 4.25 -20.35 -8.63
CA GLY A 94 4.62 -19.13 -9.34
C GLY A 94 3.81 -18.98 -10.63
N GLU A 95 3.68 -20.01 -11.42
CA GLU A 95 2.91 -20.03 -12.66
C GLU A 95 1.40 -19.77 -12.41
N ALA A 96 0.82 -20.43 -11.40
CA ALA A 96 -0.58 -20.21 -11.01
C ALA A 96 -0.84 -18.78 -10.53
N SER A 97 0.07 -18.19 -9.76
CA SER A 97 -0.03 -16.80 -9.30
C SER A 97 0.17 -15.81 -10.45
N ASP A 98 1.10 -16.09 -11.36
CA ASP A 98 1.39 -15.22 -12.50
C ASP A 98 0.23 -15.22 -13.49
N SER A 99 -0.31 -16.41 -13.87
CA SER A 99 -1.46 -16.51 -14.77
C SER A 99 -2.70 -15.76 -14.21
N PHE A 100 -2.93 -15.83 -12.89
CA PHE A 100 -4.03 -15.09 -12.26
C PHE A 100 -3.82 -13.58 -12.33
N LYS A 101 -2.65 -13.06 -11.97
CA LYS A 101 -2.34 -11.63 -12.05
C LYS A 101 -2.46 -11.12 -13.49
N ARG A 102 -2.02 -11.89 -14.47
CA ARG A 102 -2.13 -11.55 -15.89
C ARG A 102 -3.57 -11.56 -16.38
N ALA A 103 -4.39 -12.52 -15.95
CA ALA A 103 -5.82 -12.53 -16.25
C ALA A 103 -6.52 -11.30 -15.64
N CYS A 104 -6.10 -10.84 -14.45
CA CYS A 104 -6.60 -9.62 -13.82
C CYS A 104 -6.17 -8.35 -14.56
N PHE A 105 -4.99 -8.30 -15.20
CA PHE A 105 -4.63 -7.20 -16.11
C PHE A 105 -5.63 -7.05 -17.27
N ASN A 106 -6.18 -8.16 -17.77
CA ASN A 106 -7.21 -8.12 -18.80
C ASN A 106 -8.53 -7.48 -18.32
N TRP A 107 -8.77 -7.49 -17.01
CA TRP A 107 -9.86 -6.77 -16.36
C TRP A 107 -9.52 -5.32 -16.00
N GLY A 108 -8.27 -4.89 -16.16
CA GLY A 108 -7.81 -3.53 -15.90
C GLY A 108 -7.01 -3.38 -14.60
N ILE A 109 -6.99 -4.39 -13.72
CA ILE A 109 -6.39 -4.29 -12.39
C ILE A 109 -4.86 -4.23 -12.48
N GLY A 110 -4.27 -3.09 -12.12
CA GLY A 110 -2.81 -2.88 -12.12
C GLY A 110 -2.20 -2.79 -13.51
N ARG A 111 -2.99 -2.53 -14.55
CA ARG A 111 -2.50 -2.41 -15.93
C ARG A 111 -1.49 -1.28 -16.08
N GLU A 112 -1.61 -0.24 -15.28
CA GLU A 112 -0.70 0.90 -15.21
C GLU A 112 0.75 0.53 -14.86
N LEU A 113 1.00 -0.65 -14.25
CA LEU A 113 2.35 -1.12 -13.98
C LEU A 113 3.19 -1.30 -15.26
N TYR A 114 2.55 -1.50 -16.40
CA TYR A 114 3.22 -1.54 -17.70
C TYR A 114 3.65 -0.16 -18.23
N ASP A 115 3.05 0.91 -17.68
CA ASP A 115 3.37 2.29 -18.03
C ASP A 115 4.50 2.88 -17.16
N TYR A 116 4.97 2.12 -16.16
CA TYR A 116 6.07 2.55 -15.31
C TYR A 116 7.36 2.72 -16.11
N PRO A 117 8.14 3.78 -15.86
CA PRO A 117 9.45 3.95 -16.51
C PRO A 117 10.41 2.82 -16.09
N ILE A 118 11.46 2.64 -16.87
CA ILE A 118 12.56 1.78 -16.46
C ILE A 118 13.22 2.40 -15.23
N ILE A 119 13.08 1.73 -14.09
CA ILE A 119 13.70 2.14 -12.84
C ILE A 119 15.11 1.56 -12.78
N SER A 120 16.12 2.41 -12.96
CA SER A 120 17.52 2.02 -12.94
C SER A 120 18.24 2.70 -11.77
N ILE A 121 18.72 1.92 -10.82
CA ILE A 121 19.33 2.41 -9.58
C ILE A 121 20.79 1.96 -9.50
N LYS A 122 21.69 2.90 -9.25
CA LYS A 122 23.09 2.60 -8.94
C LYS A 122 23.17 2.03 -7.53
N LEU A 123 23.66 0.80 -7.42
CA LEU A 123 23.86 0.09 -6.17
C LEU A 123 25.28 0.31 -5.61
N VAL A 124 25.42 0.11 -4.31
CA VAL A 124 26.69 0.16 -3.58
C VAL A 124 27.32 -1.24 -3.57
N GLU A 125 28.54 -1.35 -4.13
CA GLU A 125 29.27 -2.62 -4.18
C GLU A 125 29.60 -3.13 -2.77
N LYS A 126 29.51 -4.43 -2.58
CA LYS A 126 29.69 -5.18 -1.32
C LYS A 126 28.58 -5.00 -0.28
N GLU A 127 27.83 -3.90 -0.32
CA GLU A 127 26.71 -3.64 0.58
C GLU A 127 25.39 -4.10 -0.06
N GLU A 128 25.11 -3.64 -1.27
CA GLU A 128 23.82 -3.89 -1.96
C GLU A 128 23.95 -4.92 -3.09
N TYR A 129 25.14 -5.06 -3.67
CA TYR A 129 25.43 -6.10 -4.67
C TYR A 129 26.87 -6.57 -4.58
N GLU A 130 27.11 -7.76 -5.09
CA GLU A 130 28.45 -8.35 -5.25
C GLU A 130 28.60 -8.99 -6.62
N VAL A 131 29.83 -9.11 -7.08
CA VAL A 131 30.14 -9.82 -8.36
C VAL A 131 30.80 -11.14 -8.03
N THR A 132 30.12 -12.23 -8.35
CA THR A 132 30.61 -13.60 -8.15
C THR A 132 30.64 -14.32 -9.50
N SER A 133 31.82 -14.83 -9.88
CA SER A 133 32.02 -15.52 -11.17
C SER A 133 31.55 -14.71 -12.39
N GLY A 134 31.83 -13.40 -12.40
CA GLY A 134 31.45 -12.48 -13.48
C GLY A 134 29.97 -12.10 -13.54
N ARG A 135 29.15 -12.53 -12.58
CA ARG A 135 27.74 -12.18 -12.47
C ARG A 135 27.47 -11.32 -11.24
N ALA A 136 26.81 -10.20 -11.44
CA ALA A 136 26.35 -9.35 -10.35
C ALA A 136 25.07 -9.92 -9.71
N LYS A 137 25.06 -10.01 -8.39
CA LYS A 137 23.92 -10.47 -7.60
C LYS A 137 23.65 -9.50 -6.45
N GLN A 138 22.39 -9.31 -6.08
CA GLN A 138 22.06 -8.54 -4.89
C GLN A 138 22.54 -9.26 -3.63
N THR A 139 22.95 -8.49 -2.64
CA THR A 139 23.27 -8.98 -1.29
C THR A 139 22.03 -8.94 -0.40
N TRP A 140 22.12 -9.55 0.77
CA TRP A 140 21.07 -9.44 1.81
C TRP A 140 20.91 -8.02 2.35
N GLY A 141 21.90 -7.14 2.17
CA GLY A 141 21.85 -5.73 2.55
C GLY A 141 20.88 -4.90 1.69
N LEU A 142 20.58 -5.32 0.47
CA LEU A 142 19.62 -4.62 -0.39
C LEU A 142 18.19 -5.07 -0.08
N ARG A 143 17.45 -4.22 0.61
CA ARG A 143 16.04 -4.46 0.96
C ARG A 143 15.17 -3.33 0.41
N LEU A 144 14.75 -3.45 -0.85
CA LEU A 144 13.93 -2.42 -1.51
C LEU A 144 12.58 -2.16 -0.83
N ARG A 145 12.05 -3.13 -0.10
CA ARG A 145 10.82 -2.98 0.70
C ARG A 145 10.99 -2.04 1.90
N ASP A 146 12.23 -1.83 2.37
CA ASP A 146 12.54 -0.94 3.50
C ASP A 146 12.81 0.49 3.01
N TRP A 147 12.80 0.71 1.68
CA TRP A 147 12.94 2.02 1.07
C TRP A 147 11.58 2.71 0.99
N THR A 148 11.60 4.05 1.00
CA THR A 148 10.38 4.83 0.82
C THR A 148 10.16 5.10 -0.66
N TRP A 149 9.01 4.68 -1.18
CA TRP A 149 8.61 4.87 -2.56
C TRP A 149 7.48 5.88 -2.66
N PHE A 150 7.47 6.65 -3.75
CA PHE A 150 6.47 7.67 -4.04
C PHE A 150 6.03 7.53 -5.48
N SER A 151 4.72 7.62 -5.73
CA SER A 151 4.19 7.71 -7.10
C SER A 151 3.07 8.74 -7.17
N GLN A 152 2.91 9.33 -8.35
CA GLN A 152 1.80 10.21 -8.67
C GLN A 152 1.27 9.85 -10.04
N PHE A 153 -0.06 9.91 -10.18
CA PHE A 153 -0.76 9.65 -11.42
C PHE A 153 -1.48 10.91 -11.88
N THR A 154 -1.46 11.17 -13.17
CA THR A 154 -2.22 12.23 -13.82
C THR A 154 -3.01 11.60 -14.97
N ASP A 155 -4.31 11.78 -15.00
CA ASP A 155 -5.21 11.18 -15.99
C ASP A 155 -5.05 9.65 -16.13
N GLY A 156 -4.86 8.97 -15.00
CA GLY A 156 -4.71 7.51 -14.93
C GLY A 156 -3.35 6.98 -15.41
N LYS A 157 -2.38 7.86 -15.71
CA LYS A 157 -1.02 7.49 -16.10
C LYS A 157 -0.02 7.92 -15.04
N ILE A 158 1.02 7.12 -14.86
CA ILE A 158 2.12 7.50 -13.98
C ILE A 158 2.78 8.80 -14.49
N SER A 159 2.83 9.82 -13.66
CA SER A 159 3.44 11.12 -13.97
C SER A 159 4.71 11.38 -13.16
N TYR A 160 4.85 10.70 -12.03
CA TYR A 160 6.02 10.80 -11.16
C TYR A 160 6.25 9.50 -10.39
N ILE A 161 7.50 9.10 -10.26
CA ILE A 161 7.93 8.06 -9.33
C ILE A 161 9.33 8.38 -8.78
N ALA A 162 9.50 8.19 -7.49
CA ALA A 162 10.79 8.36 -6.83
C ALA A 162 10.96 7.35 -5.70
N CYS A 163 12.21 7.10 -5.29
CA CYS A 163 12.48 6.36 -4.07
C CYS A 163 13.65 6.94 -3.29
N LYS A 164 13.59 6.78 -1.96
CA LYS A 164 14.65 7.07 -1.02
C LYS A 164 15.04 5.78 -0.30
N ASP A 165 16.33 5.60 -0.05
CA ASP A 165 16.81 4.51 0.79
C ASP A 165 16.51 4.75 2.28
N THR A 166 16.87 3.79 3.12
CA THR A 166 16.66 3.84 4.58
C THR A 166 17.34 5.02 5.27
N ASN A 167 18.34 5.64 4.63
CA ASN A 167 19.03 6.85 5.11
C ASN A 167 18.37 8.14 4.59
N GLY A 168 17.22 8.04 3.89
CA GLY A 168 16.54 9.18 3.29
C GLY A 168 17.20 9.74 2.02
N LYS A 169 18.26 9.09 1.50
CA LYS A 169 18.95 9.52 0.29
C LYS A 169 18.10 9.17 -0.94
N LEU A 170 17.88 10.16 -1.81
CA LEU A 170 17.21 9.95 -3.10
C LEU A 170 18.05 9.00 -3.98
N ARG A 171 17.46 7.87 -4.38
CA ARG A 171 18.11 6.83 -5.19
C ARG A 171 17.62 6.79 -6.63
N PHE A 172 16.37 7.21 -6.85
CA PHE A 172 15.76 7.30 -8.17
C PHE A 172 14.68 8.37 -8.18
N GLN A 173 14.52 9.03 -9.31
CA GLN A 173 13.42 9.94 -9.61
C GLN A 173 13.18 9.98 -11.11
N TRP A 174 11.91 9.93 -11.49
CA TRP A 174 11.45 10.12 -12.86
C TRP A 174 10.15 10.94 -12.88
N GLY A 175 9.97 11.74 -13.91
CA GLY A 175 8.81 12.61 -14.07
C GLY A 175 8.90 13.88 -13.23
N THR A 176 7.82 14.65 -13.24
CA THR A 176 7.70 15.89 -12.48
C THR A 176 6.61 15.73 -11.43
N TYR A 177 6.99 15.91 -10.17
CA TYR A 177 6.02 15.97 -9.09
C TYR A 177 5.20 17.26 -9.24
N VAL A 178 3.91 17.11 -9.43
CA VAL A 178 2.96 18.23 -9.43
C VAL A 178 2.37 18.28 -8.02
N LYS A 179 2.73 19.32 -7.28
CA LYS A 179 2.06 19.58 -6.01
C LYS A 179 0.59 19.87 -6.35
N GLU A 180 -0.32 19.03 -5.89
CA GLU A 180 -1.75 19.32 -6.01
C GLU A 180 -1.99 20.69 -5.36
N GLU A 181 -2.30 21.67 -6.17
CA GLU A 181 -2.82 22.94 -5.63
C GLU A 181 -4.16 22.61 -5.01
N THR A 182 -4.29 22.84 -3.70
CA THR A 182 -5.59 22.82 -3.03
C THR A 182 -6.54 23.66 -3.88
N PRO A 183 -7.68 23.12 -4.32
CA PRO A 183 -8.59 23.87 -5.18
C PRO A 183 -8.96 25.17 -4.47
N THR A 184 -8.65 26.29 -5.12
CA THR A 184 -9.08 27.63 -4.67
C THR A 184 -10.60 27.55 -4.52
N PRO A 185 -11.16 27.93 -3.34
CA PRO A 185 -12.61 27.87 -3.18
C PRO A 185 -13.27 28.70 -4.27
N ALA A 186 -14.18 28.07 -5.01
CA ALA A 186 -14.98 28.76 -6.01
C ALA A 186 -15.66 29.98 -5.38
N PRO A 187 -15.79 31.13 -6.09
CA PRO A 187 -16.43 32.33 -5.55
C PRO A 187 -17.84 31.98 -5.10
N LYS A 188 -18.15 32.34 -3.84
CA LYS A 188 -19.45 32.13 -3.22
C LYS A 188 -20.53 32.77 -4.09
N VAL A 189 -21.30 31.97 -4.80
CA VAL A 189 -22.56 32.42 -5.42
C VAL A 189 -23.56 32.58 -4.28
N ASN A 190 -24.07 33.80 -4.13
CA ASN A 190 -25.09 34.16 -3.13
C ASN A 190 -26.41 33.45 -3.47
N PRO A 191 -27.00 32.60 -2.61
CA PRO A 191 -28.26 31.94 -2.91
C PRO A 191 -29.46 32.80 -2.46
N ALA A 192 -29.63 33.93 -3.11
CA ALA A 192 -30.83 34.73 -2.94
C ALA A 192 -31.46 34.93 -4.32
N ASN A 193 -32.21 33.91 -4.77
CA ASN A 193 -33.27 33.99 -5.76
C ASN A 193 -33.46 32.63 -6.47
N ASP A 194 -34.04 31.66 -5.77
CA ASP A 194 -34.64 30.49 -6.41
C ASP A 194 -36.05 30.30 -5.80
N PRO A 195 -37.14 30.48 -6.58
CA PRO A 195 -38.52 30.43 -6.08
C PRO A 195 -39.12 29.03 -5.91
N ASP A 196 -38.37 27.93 -6.15
CA ASP A 196 -38.90 26.56 -6.12
C ASP A 196 -38.37 25.66 -5.02
N ALA A 197 -38.08 26.17 -3.82
CA ALA A 197 -37.66 25.37 -2.68
C ALA A 197 -38.87 24.70 -2.00
N ASN A 198 -39.13 23.43 -2.28
CA ASN A 198 -40.08 22.57 -1.59
C ASN A 198 -39.46 22.00 -0.28
N PRO A 199 -40.06 22.21 0.92
CA PRO A 199 -39.51 21.71 2.17
C PRO A 199 -40.05 20.32 2.50
N GLN A 200 -39.43 19.26 2.02
CA GLN A 200 -39.61 17.91 2.60
C GLN A 200 -38.26 17.21 2.74
N GLY A 201 -37.99 16.79 3.99
CA GLY A 201 -36.78 16.27 4.54
C GLY A 201 -36.03 15.23 3.69
N VAL A 202 -35.02 15.69 2.99
CA VAL A 202 -34.01 14.84 2.39
C VAL A 202 -32.81 14.80 3.33
N LEU A 203 -32.46 13.61 3.79
CA LEU A 203 -31.16 13.34 4.42
C LEU A 203 -30.07 13.95 3.53
N LYS A 204 -29.43 15.04 3.98
CA LYS A 204 -28.35 15.68 3.23
C LYS A 204 -27.25 14.65 3.01
N LYS A 205 -27.02 14.25 1.77
CA LYS A 205 -25.79 13.55 1.39
C LYS A 205 -24.62 14.46 1.77
N LYS A 206 -23.69 13.93 2.57
CA LYS A 206 -22.45 14.64 2.89
C LYS A 206 -21.74 14.99 1.58
N THR A 207 -21.16 16.17 1.50
CA THR A 207 -20.32 16.59 0.37
C THR A 207 -18.98 15.84 0.43
N ASP A 208 -18.31 15.71 -0.69
CA ASP A 208 -16.99 15.05 -0.76
C ASP A 208 -15.98 15.71 0.22
N ALA A 209 -16.04 17.04 0.37
CA ALA A 209 -15.24 17.78 1.34
C ALA A 209 -15.57 17.45 2.81
N GLU A 210 -16.83 17.17 3.14
CA GLU A 210 -17.24 16.74 4.49
C GLU A 210 -16.77 15.31 4.78
N ILE A 211 -16.76 14.45 3.76
CA ILE A 211 -16.25 13.07 3.86
C ILE A 211 -14.73 13.09 4.06
N GLU A 212 -14.01 13.90 3.31
CA GLU A 212 -12.55 14.07 3.43
C GLU A 212 -12.15 14.63 4.80
N LEU A 213 -12.86 15.64 5.29
CA LEU A 213 -12.60 16.22 6.61
C LEU A 213 -12.88 15.23 7.75
N GLU A 214 -13.91 14.38 7.59
CA GLU A 214 -14.24 13.34 8.56
C GLU A 214 -13.15 12.26 8.57
N ALA A 215 -12.69 11.82 7.40
CA ALA A 215 -11.58 10.87 7.26
C ALA A 215 -10.29 11.41 7.90
N LEU A 216 -9.91 12.65 7.59
CA LEU A 216 -8.75 13.32 8.19
C LEU A 216 -8.88 13.48 9.71
N THR A 217 -10.10 13.76 10.21
CA THR A 217 -10.38 13.83 11.63
C THR A 217 -10.16 12.48 12.33
N GLN A 218 -10.56 11.39 11.70
CA GLN A 218 -10.33 10.04 12.22
C GLN A 218 -8.85 9.68 12.21
N GLU A 219 -8.14 10.01 11.15
CA GLU A 219 -6.68 9.84 11.04
C GLU A 219 -5.94 10.62 12.13
N TYR A 220 -6.28 11.90 12.31
CA TYR A 220 -5.72 12.73 13.37
C TYR A 220 -5.93 12.11 14.77
N ILE A 221 -7.15 11.63 15.06
CA ILE A 221 -7.45 10.96 16.33
C ILE A 221 -6.63 9.69 16.50
N SER A 222 -6.47 8.92 15.42
CA SER A 222 -5.72 7.66 15.45
C SER A 222 -4.22 7.87 15.69
N VAL A 223 -3.63 8.89 15.05
CA VAL A 223 -2.18 9.16 15.10
C VAL A 223 -1.81 9.97 16.32
N VAL A 224 -2.49 11.09 16.54
CA VAL A 224 -2.18 12.05 17.63
C VAL A 224 -2.81 11.67 18.97
N GLY A 225 -3.80 10.76 18.96
CA GLY A 225 -4.46 10.24 20.17
C GLY A 225 -5.39 11.24 20.87
N LYS A 226 -5.71 12.36 20.22
CA LYS A 226 -6.55 13.44 20.78
C LYS A 226 -7.60 13.87 19.76
N LYS A 227 -8.74 14.37 20.23
CA LYS A 227 -9.72 14.99 19.32
C LYS A 227 -9.24 16.37 18.87
N PRO A 228 -9.41 16.74 17.57
CA PRO A 228 -9.07 18.08 17.13
C PRO A 228 -9.97 19.11 17.80
N THR A 229 -9.42 20.30 18.07
CA THR A 229 -10.18 21.40 18.65
C THR A 229 -11.03 22.09 17.58
N ALA A 230 -12.09 22.78 17.96
CA ALA A 230 -12.99 23.49 17.04
C ALA A 230 -12.30 24.58 16.18
N LYS A 231 -11.07 24.96 16.52
CA LYS A 231 -10.27 25.96 15.78
C LYS A 231 -9.21 25.33 14.85
N MET A 232 -9.05 24.00 14.87
CA MET A 232 -8.08 23.33 13.99
C MET A 232 -8.60 23.25 12.57
N THR A 233 -7.76 23.68 11.65
CA THR A 233 -8.00 23.51 10.21
C THR A 233 -7.50 22.13 9.74
N ALA A 234 -7.93 21.71 8.57
CA ALA A 234 -7.43 20.47 7.94
C ALA A 234 -5.90 20.49 7.77
N GLU A 235 -5.33 21.64 7.43
CA GLU A 235 -3.89 21.83 7.28
C GLU A 235 -3.15 21.63 8.62
N MET A 236 -3.64 22.22 9.71
CA MET A 236 -3.09 22.02 11.05
C MET A 236 -3.17 20.57 11.52
N MET A 237 -4.21 19.83 11.12
CA MET A 237 -4.32 18.40 11.42
C MET A 237 -3.29 17.59 10.65
N ARG A 238 -3.07 17.87 9.35
CA ARG A 238 -2.04 17.21 8.53
C ARG A 238 -0.63 17.47 9.08
N GLU A 239 -0.31 18.72 9.40
CA GLU A 239 0.98 19.07 10.01
C GLU A 239 1.23 18.34 11.34
N ALA A 240 0.19 18.22 12.18
CA ALA A 240 0.30 17.52 13.46
C ALA A 240 0.45 15.99 13.27
N ILE A 241 -0.25 15.41 12.29
CA ILE A 241 -0.08 14.00 11.90
C ILE A 241 1.34 13.76 11.40
N ASP A 242 1.83 14.58 10.47
CA ASP A 242 3.18 14.45 9.90
C ASP A 242 4.26 14.59 10.97
N LYS A 243 4.08 15.52 11.91
CA LYS A 243 5.00 15.69 13.05
C LYS A 243 5.04 14.42 13.91
N GLU A 244 3.89 13.90 14.32
CA GLU A 244 3.80 12.72 15.18
C GLU A 244 4.37 11.48 14.49
N LEU A 245 4.07 11.29 13.19
CA LEU A 245 4.62 10.21 12.40
C LEU A 245 6.14 10.32 12.25
N ASN A 246 6.68 11.51 12.02
CA ASN A 246 8.13 11.72 11.91
C ASN A 246 8.83 11.47 13.25
N GLU A 247 8.23 11.90 14.36
CA GLU A 247 8.74 11.61 15.71
C GLU A 247 8.72 10.09 15.96
N TYR A 248 7.63 9.39 15.67
CA TYR A 248 7.54 7.93 15.78
C TYR A 248 8.57 7.22 14.89
N LEU A 249 8.74 7.65 13.64
CA LEU A 249 9.69 7.04 12.71
C LEU A 249 11.16 7.19 13.16
N SER A 250 11.47 8.23 13.91
CA SER A 250 12.82 8.45 14.47
C SER A 250 13.16 7.57 15.66
N LEU A 251 12.17 6.91 16.28
CA LEU A 251 12.36 6.06 17.45
C LEU A 251 13.08 4.74 17.08
N SER A 252 13.85 4.21 18.01
CA SER A 252 14.41 2.86 17.92
C SER A 252 13.31 1.78 17.92
N LEU A 253 13.65 0.54 17.56
CA LEU A 253 12.70 -0.58 17.59
C LEU A 253 12.09 -0.78 18.98
N TYR A 254 12.91 -0.65 20.03
CA TYR A 254 12.47 -0.76 21.41
C TYR A 254 11.50 0.36 21.80
N GLU A 255 11.81 1.59 21.47
CA GLU A 255 10.95 2.75 21.77
C GLU A 255 9.62 2.67 21.02
N LYS A 256 9.64 2.27 19.72
CA LYS A 256 8.42 2.00 18.95
C LYS A 256 7.57 0.93 19.62
N ALA A 257 8.20 -0.15 20.06
CA ALA A 257 7.50 -1.23 20.76
C ALA A 257 6.84 -0.73 22.06
N LEU A 258 7.47 0.16 22.82
CA LEU A 258 6.87 0.76 24.03
C LEU A 258 5.67 1.66 23.71
N VAL A 259 5.71 2.40 22.61
CA VAL A 259 4.59 3.21 22.15
C VAL A 259 3.42 2.33 21.72
N ASP A 260 3.69 1.30 20.90
CA ASP A 260 2.66 0.42 20.36
C ASP A 260 2.03 -0.48 21.42
N MET A 261 2.80 -0.89 22.44
CA MET A 261 2.31 -1.65 23.58
C MET A 261 1.08 -1.02 24.23
N LYS A 262 1.07 0.33 24.34
CA LYS A 262 -0.02 1.09 24.98
C LYS A 262 -1.33 1.08 24.18
N LYS A 263 -1.31 0.67 22.92
CA LYS A 263 -2.49 0.59 22.03
C LYS A 263 -3.35 -0.63 22.32
N HIS A 264 -2.80 -1.66 22.98
CA HIS A 264 -3.51 -2.88 23.29
C HIS A 264 -4.35 -2.74 24.56
N THR A 265 -5.62 -3.09 24.46
CA THR A 265 -6.62 -2.85 25.53
C THR A 265 -7.00 -4.12 26.30
N THR A 266 -6.60 -5.30 25.79
CA THR A 266 -6.83 -6.59 26.44
C THR A 266 -5.52 -7.36 26.61
N LYS A 267 -5.49 -8.24 27.62
CA LYS A 267 -4.32 -9.11 27.87
C LYS A 267 -4.05 -10.07 26.72
N ALA A 268 -5.08 -10.54 26.04
CA ALA A 268 -4.95 -11.46 24.92
C ALA A 268 -4.27 -10.79 23.71
N GLU A 269 -4.73 -9.60 23.33
CA GLU A 269 -4.11 -8.81 22.26
C GLU A 269 -2.66 -8.45 22.57
N LEU A 270 -2.40 -7.97 23.79
CA LEU A 270 -1.05 -7.64 24.23
C LEU A 270 -0.12 -8.85 24.18
N LYS A 271 -0.58 -10.01 24.64
CA LYS A 271 0.23 -11.25 24.63
C LYS A 271 0.57 -11.69 23.21
N GLN A 272 -0.41 -11.70 22.30
CA GLN A 272 -0.21 -12.11 20.91
C GLN A 272 0.78 -11.17 20.20
N TRP A 273 0.60 -9.86 20.36
CA TRP A 273 1.47 -8.86 19.78
C TRP A 273 2.89 -8.93 20.36
N ALA A 274 3.02 -9.02 21.71
CA ALA A 274 4.31 -9.07 22.39
C ALA A 274 5.17 -10.26 21.94
N MET A 275 4.57 -11.43 21.67
CA MET A 275 5.31 -12.57 21.14
C MET A 275 5.99 -12.26 19.79
N THR A 276 5.34 -11.51 18.92
CA THR A 276 5.92 -11.11 17.63
C THR A 276 7.08 -10.12 17.81
N ILE A 277 6.89 -9.12 18.69
CA ILE A 277 7.91 -8.10 18.93
C ILE A 277 9.13 -8.67 19.68
N LEU A 278 8.92 -9.60 20.61
CA LEU A 278 10.02 -10.27 21.32
C LEU A 278 10.98 -10.96 20.36
N GLY A 279 10.48 -11.67 19.33
CA GLY A 279 11.32 -12.28 18.31
C GLY A 279 12.10 -11.26 17.47
N GLN A 280 11.53 -10.09 17.21
CA GLN A 280 12.21 -9.01 16.49
C GLN A 280 13.30 -8.35 17.35
N LEU A 281 13.01 -8.09 18.63
CA LEU A 281 13.98 -7.51 19.59
C LEU A 281 15.13 -8.46 19.86
N GLU A 282 14.86 -9.77 20.00
CA GLU A 282 15.90 -10.78 20.20
C GLU A 282 16.95 -10.77 19.08
N SER A 283 16.50 -10.50 17.84
CA SER A 283 17.39 -10.46 16.67
C SER A 283 18.07 -9.11 16.46
N ALA A 284 17.40 -7.98 16.76
CA ALA A 284 17.84 -6.64 16.38
C ALA A 284 18.31 -5.78 17.57
N ASP A 285 17.84 -6.05 18.79
CA ASP A 285 18.14 -5.25 19.97
C ASP A 285 18.06 -6.12 21.26
N PRO A 286 18.95 -7.13 21.40
CA PRO A 286 18.91 -8.09 22.51
C PRO A 286 19.11 -7.44 23.88
N ASP A 287 19.82 -6.31 23.95
CA ASP A 287 20.12 -5.62 25.22
C ASP A 287 18.84 -5.06 25.88
N ASN A 288 17.82 -4.72 25.08
CA ASN A 288 16.55 -4.19 25.56
C ASN A 288 15.46 -5.25 25.75
N LEU A 289 15.73 -6.53 25.47
CA LEU A 289 14.75 -7.61 25.49
C LEU A 289 14.11 -7.80 26.87
N GLU A 290 14.92 -7.88 27.93
CA GLU A 290 14.44 -8.09 29.30
C GLU A 290 13.69 -6.87 29.84
N ALA A 291 14.15 -5.68 29.50
CA ALA A 291 13.43 -4.45 29.82
C ALA A 291 12.04 -4.43 29.18
N PHE A 292 11.93 -4.84 27.90
CA PHE A 292 10.67 -4.91 27.19
C PHE A 292 9.70 -5.93 27.81
N LYS A 293 10.17 -7.13 28.17
CA LYS A 293 9.35 -8.13 28.87
C LYS A 293 8.77 -7.57 30.18
N THR A 294 9.59 -6.84 30.92
CA THR A 294 9.17 -6.19 32.16
C THR A 294 8.07 -5.15 31.91
N HIS A 295 8.22 -4.32 30.89
CA HIS A 295 7.20 -3.35 30.52
C HIS A 295 5.89 -4.00 30.09
N CYS A 296 5.94 -5.07 29.28
CA CYS A 296 4.75 -5.83 28.87
C CYS A 296 4.01 -6.43 30.07
N ASN A 297 4.74 -7.02 31.02
CA ASN A 297 4.14 -7.58 32.24
C ASN A 297 3.46 -6.51 33.08
N ASN A 298 4.11 -5.37 33.27
CA ASN A 298 3.55 -4.26 34.02
C ASN A 298 2.30 -3.68 33.34
N HIS A 299 2.34 -3.53 32.02
CA HIS A 299 1.17 -3.06 31.27
C HIS A 299 0.02 -4.06 31.33
N ALA A 300 0.29 -5.37 31.24
CA ALA A 300 -0.73 -6.41 31.36
C ALA A 300 -1.49 -6.37 32.69
N LEU A 301 -0.86 -5.88 33.78
CA LEU A 301 -1.52 -5.72 35.07
C LEU A 301 -2.59 -4.60 35.07
N THR A 302 -2.47 -3.65 34.15
CA THR A 302 -3.41 -2.53 34.01
C THR A 302 -4.60 -2.85 33.09
N LEU A 303 -4.54 -3.95 32.33
CA LEU A 303 -5.55 -4.31 31.35
C LEU A 303 -6.65 -5.20 31.93
N LYS A 304 -7.83 -5.10 31.34
CA LYS A 304 -8.95 -6.00 31.63
C LYS A 304 -8.66 -7.41 31.06
N ASN A 305 -9.21 -8.41 31.71
CA ASN A 305 -9.07 -9.81 31.24
C ASN A 305 -9.76 -10.02 29.92
#